data_76598bd0eb1939f651b74bbd01695730
#
_entry.id   76598bd0eb1939f651b74bbd01695730
#
_cell.length_a   1.000
_cell.length_b   1.000
_cell.length_c   1.000
_cell.angle_alpha   90.00
_cell.angle_beta   90.00
_cell.angle_gamma   90.00
#
_symmetry.space_group_name_H-M   'P 1'
#
loop_
_entity.id
_entity.type
_entity.pdbx_description
1 polymer ?
#
loop_
_entity_poly.entity_id
_entity_poly.type
_entity_poly.pdbx_seq_one_letter_code
_entity_poly.pdbx_strand_id
1 'polypeptide(L)'
;ISGADISDSYTQLFTAIREKNFKKMRAWVVNHIDLEPASIYRGIYDKMYDHVAPNSIPQLVLILADYQYKNAFVADHELNLVACMTEIMANVEIKS
;
A
#
# COMPACT_ATOMS: atom_id res chain seq x y z
N ILE A 1 10.96 -11.07 16.21
CA ILE A 1 9.51 -11.02 16.33
C ILE A 1 8.94 -9.78 15.68
N SER A 2 9.49 -8.61 16.02
CA SER A 2 8.96 -7.38 15.44
C SER A 2 9.12 -7.33 13.92
N GLY A 3 10.20 -7.90 13.39
CA GLY A 3 10.38 -7.96 11.95
C GLY A 3 9.34 -8.83 11.29
N ALA A 4 8.99 -9.95 11.91
CA ALA A 4 7.95 -10.83 11.40
C ALA A 4 6.58 -10.14 11.45
N ASP A 5 6.33 -9.41 12.53
CA ASP A 5 5.06 -8.67 12.67
C ASP A 5 4.90 -7.63 11.58
N ILE A 6 5.98 -6.93 11.22
CA ILE A 6 5.95 -5.92 10.16
C ILE A 6 5.65 -6.59 8.81
N SER A 7 6.29 -7.73 8.55
CA SER A 7 6.04 -8.46 7.30
C SER A 7 4.59 -8.92 7.20
N ASP A 8 4.06 -9.45 8.32
CA ASP A 8 2.67 -9.89 8.36
C ASP A 8 1.72 -8.72 8.13
N SER A 9 2.09 -7.54 8.62
CA SER A 9 1.26 -6.35 8.45
C SER A 9 1.05 -6.03 6.98
N TYR A 10 2.12 -6.04 6.17
CA TYR A 10 1.97 -5.77 4.74
C TYR A 10 1.20 -6.88 4.04
N THR A 11 1.35 -8.12 4.49
CA THR A 11 0.56 -9.22 3.96
C THR A 11 -0.94 -8.96 4.16
N GLN A 12 -1.32 -8.44 5.33
CA GLN A 12 -2.71 -8.09 5.60
C GLN A 12 -3.19 -7.00 4.64
N LEU A 13 -2.36 -6.00 4.38
CA LEU A 13 -2.72 -4.93 3.45
C LEU A 13 -2.96 -5.49 2.05
N PHE A 14 -2.04 -6.32 1.54
CA PHE A 14 -2.19 -6.90 0.21
C PHE A 14 -3.41 -7.81 0.13
N THR A 15 -3.72 -8.53 1.20
CA THR A 15 -4.92 -9.35 1.24
C THR A 15 -6.19 -8.50 1.13
N ALA A 16 -6.24 -7.39 1.86
CA ALA A 16 -7.39 -6.49 1.80
C ALA A 16 -7.55 -5.91 0.40
N ILE A 17 -6.44 -5.56 -0.25
CA ILE A 17 -6.46 -5.05 -1.61
C ILE A 17 -6.95 -6.12 -2.58
N ARG A 18 -6.46 -7.36 -2.44
CA ARG A 18 -6.88 -8.47 -3.29
C ARG A 18 -8.38 -8.72 -3.19
N GLU A 19 -8.91 -8.65 -1.98
CA GLU A 19 -10.33 -8.87 -1.73
C GLU A 19 -11.19 -7.68 -2.08
N LYS A 20 -10.57 -6.57 -2.43
CA LYS A 20 -11.23 -5.30 -2.70
C LYS A 20 -12.08 -4.86 -1.52
N ASN A 21 -11.55 -5.09 -0.32
CA ASN A 21 -12.21 -4.74 0.92
C ASN A 21 -11.71 -3.38 1.39
N PHE A 22 -12.42 -2.35 0.98
CA PHE A 22 -12.03 -0.97 1.28
C PHE A 22 -11.96 -0.72 2.79
N LYS A 23 -12.92 -1.24 3.53
CA LYS A 23 -12.96 -1.01 4.97
C LYS A 23 -11.73 -1.56 5.68
N LYS A 24 -11.33 -2.77 5.33
CA LYS A 24 -10.12 -3.37 5.90
C LYS A 24 -8.87 -2.61 5.49
N MET A 25 -8.81 -2.20 4.23
CA MET A 25 -7.67 -1.43 3.73
C MET A 25 -7.53 -0.11 4.48
N ARG A 26 -8.64 0.60 4.64
CA ARG A 26 -8.62 1.87 5.35
C ARG A 26 -8.22 1.68 6.81
N ALA A 27 -8.73 0.62 7.45
CA ALA A 27 -8.36 0.32 8.83
C ALA A 27 -6.86 0.07 8.96
N TRP A 28 -6.27 -0.61 7.97
CA TRP A 28 -4.82 -0.83 7.97
C TRP A 28 -4.07 0.49 7.93
N VAL A 29 -4.49 1.40 7.04
CA VAL A 29 -3.85 2.71 6.93
C VAL A 29 -3.94 3.48 8.25
N VAL A 30 -5.13 3.50 8.86
CA VAL A 30 -5.33 4.20 10.13
C VAL A 30 -4.41 3.63 11.22
N ASN A 31 -4.28 2.31 11.26
CA ASN A 31 -3.46 1.66 12.27
C ASN A 31 -1.95 1.87 12.06
N HIS A 32 -1.56 2.30 10.86
CA HIS A 32 -0.14 2.48 10.54
C HIS A 32 0.21 3.94 10.27
N ILE A 33 -0.71 4.86 10.54
CA ILE A 33 -0.49 6.27 10.21
C ILE A 33 0.62 6.89 11.06
N ASP A 34 0.99 6.26 12.17
CA ASP A 34 2.10 6.71 13.01
C ASP A 34 3.44 6.52 12.31
N LEU A 35 3.51 5.63 11.33
CA LEU A 35 4.70 5.46 10.54
C LEU A 35 4.85 6.64 9.58
N GLU A 36 6.09 6.96 9.25
CA GLU A 36 6.33 7.96 8.22
C GLU A 36 5.75 7.46 6.89
N PRO A 37 4.95 8.28 6.18
CA PRO A 37 4.34 7.81 4.94
C PRO A 37 5.33 7.26 3.92
N ALA A 38 6.52 7.86 3.83
CA ALA A 38 7.55 7.36 2.92
C ALA A 38 7.93 5.92 3.23
N SER A 39 7.91 5.55 4.52
CA SER A 39 8.22 4.18 4.93
C SER A 39 7.15 3.21 4.44
N ILE A 40 5.89 3.64 4.42
CA ILE A 40 4.80 2.79 3.95
C ILE A 40 4.93 2.54 2.45
N TYR A 41 5.18 3.60 1.67
CA TYR A 41 5.38 3.44 0.23
C TYR A 41 6.56 2.53 -0.07
N ARG A 42 7.66 2.71 0.67
CA ARG A 42 8.85 1.87 0.49
C ARG A 42 8.57 0.43 0.88
N GLY A 43 7.81 0.21 1.96
CA GLY A 43 7.46 -1.13 2.39
C GLY A 43 6.65 -1.88 1.35
N ILE A 44 5.70 -1.21 0.72
CA ILE A 44 4.92 -1.81 -0.35
C ILE A 44 5.83 -2.16 -1.54
N TYR A 45 6.71 -1.24 -1.91
CA TYR A 45 7.66 -1.46 -2.99
C TYR A 45 8.54 -2.69 -2.72
N ASP A 46 9.05 -2.81 -1.49
CA ASP A 46 9.94 -3.91 -1.15
C ASP A 46 9.23 -5.26 -1.13
N LYS A 47 7.91 -5.28 -0.86
CA LYS A 47 7.14 -6.52 -0.75
C LYS A 47 6.37 -6.88 -2.02
N MET A 48 6.39 -6.01 -3.03
CA MET A 48 5.50 -6.19 -4.18
C MET A 48 5.75 -7.47 -4.96
N TYR A 49 7.00 -7.92 -5.04
CA TYR A 49 7.29 -9.13 -5.81
C TYR A 49 6.65 -10.38 -5.23
N ASP A 50 6.41 -10.38 -3.92
CA ASP A 50 5.80 -11.53 -3.25
C ASP A 50 4.28 -11.54 -3.40
N HIS A 51 3.67 -10.38 -3.67
CA HIS A 51 2.21 -10.26 -3.59
C HIS A 51 1.54 -9.80 -4.87
N VAL A 52 2.25 -9.14 -5.76
CA VAL A 52 1.67 -8.52 -6.95
C VAL A 52 1.97 -9.35 -8.19
N ALA A 53 0.96 -9.53 -9.05
CA ALA A 53 1.15 -10.25 -10.30
C ALA A 53 2.22 -9.53 -11.14
N PRO A 54 3.12 -10.30 -11.80
CA PRO A 54 4.25 -9.68 -12.51
C PRO A 54 3.84 -8.64 -13.54
N ASN A 55 2.72 -8.84 -14.22
CA ASN A 55 2.28 -7.88 -15.23
C ASN A 55 1.72 -6.59 -14.64
N SER A 56 1.42 -6.57 -13.34
CA SER A 56 0.92 -5.39 -12.65
C SER A 56 2.01 -4.62 -11.91
N ILE A 57 3.22 -5.17 -11.80
CA ILE A 57 4.30 -4.51 -11.06
C ILE A 57 4.64 -3.13 -11.63
N PRO A 58 4.79 -2.96 -12.95
CA PRO A 58 5.08 -1.63 -13.47
C PRO A 58 4.00 -0.61 -13.12
N GLN A 59 2.75 -1.00 -13.17
CA GLN A 59 1.65 -0.12 -12.81
C GLN A 59 1.74 0.29 -11.34
N LEU A 60 2.03 -0.67 -10.46
CA LEU A 60 2.17 -0.39 -9.04
C LEU A 60 3.31 0.60 -8.78
N VAL A 61 4.45 0.41 -9.45
CA VAL A 61 5.60 1.32 -9.28
C VAL A 61 5.21 2.74 -9.66
N LEU A 62 4.49 2.91 -10.76
CA LEU A 62 4.05 4.24 -11.19
C LEU A 62 3.11 4.87 -10.17
N ILE A 63 2.18 4.09 -9.62
CA ILE A 63 1.25 4.58 -8.62
C ILE A 63 2.01 5.02 -7.36
N LEU A 64 2.92 4.18 -6.88
CA LEU A 64 3.69 4.49 -5.67
C LEU A 64 4.52 5.77 -5.85
N ALA A 65 5.17 5.90 -7.00
CA ALA A 65 6.00 7.07 -7.27
C ALA A 65 5.16 8.34 -7.30
N ASP A 66 3.98 8.27 -7.92
CA ASP A 66 3.10 9.42 -8.03
C ASP A 66 2.61 9.89 -6.65
N TYR A 67 2.17 8.95 -5.82
CA TYR A 67 1.66 9.31 -4.49
C TYR A 67 2.77 9.70 -3.52
N GLN A 68 3.94 9.11 -3.67
CA GLN A 68 5.09 9.53 -2.87
C GLN A 68 5.46 10.98 -3.18
N TYR A 69 5.41 11.36 -4.46
CA TYR A 69 5.64 12.73 -4.86
C TYR A 69 4.59 13.65 -4.25
N LYS A 70 3.31 13.27 -4.38
CA LYS A 70 2.21 14.07 -3.84
C LYS A 70 2.30 14.23 -2.33
N ASN A 71 2.88 13.24 -1.65
CA ASN A 71 3.00 13.25 -0.20
C ASN A 71 3.70 14.51 0.32
N ALA A 72 4.58 15.08 -0.46
CA ALA A 72 5.30 16.29 -0.06
C ALA A 72 4.41 17.53 -0.04
N PHE A 73 3.24 17.47 -0.68
CA PHE A 73 2.38 18.63 -0.88
C PHE A 73 1.00 18.51 -0.24
N VAL A 74 0.63 17.31 0.22
CA VAL A 74 -0.72 17.11 0.75
C VAL A 74 -0.81 17.56 2.20
N ALA A 75 -1.98 18.08 2.57
CA ALA A 75 -2.25 18.45 3.94
C ALA A 75 -2.63 17.24 4.80
N ASP A 76 -3.27 16.25 4.20
CA ASP A 76 -3.76 15.07 4.92
C ASP A 76 -3.10 13.81 4.37
N HIS A 77 -2.11 13.31 5.11
CA HIS A 77 -1.35 12.14 4.69
C HIS A 77 -2.19 10.86 4.73
N GLU A 78 -3.15 10.78 5.65
CA GLU A 78 -4.03 9.61 5.70
C GLU A 78 -4.87 9.54 4.43
N LEU A 79 -5.46 10.65 4.03
CA LEU A 79 -6.27 10.70 2.82
C LEU A 79 -5.44 10.33 1.60
N ASN A 80 -4.22 10.83 1.52
CA ASN A 80 -3.33 10.53 0.40
C ASN A 80 -2.99 9.03 0.34
N LEU A 81 -2.72 8.42 1.49
CA LEU A 81 -2.44 6.99 1.58
C LEU A 81 -3.66 6.17 1.17
N VAL A 82 -4.83 6.53 1.67
CA VAL A 82 -6.06 5.81 1.32
C VAL A 82 -6.33 5.92 -0.18
N ALA A 83 -6.10 7.11 -0.77
CA ALA A 83 -6.27 7.30 -2.20
C ALA A 83 -5.29 6.42 -2.98
N CYS A 84 -4.04 6.33 -2.52
CA CYS A 84 -3.04 5.46 -3.14
C CYS A 84 -3.50 4.00 -3.14
N MET A 85 -3.93 3.51 -1.97
CA MET A 85 -4.38 2.12 -1.84
C MET A 85 -5.63 1.87 -2.69
N THR A 86 -6.51 2.86 -2.79
CA THR A 86 -7.71 2.73 -3.61
C THR A 86 -7.35 2.59 -5.09
N GLU A 87 -6.38 3.37 -5.55
CA GLU A 87 -5.94 3.28 -6.93
C GLU A 87 -5.26 1.94 -7.21
N ILE A 88 -4.46 1.45 -6.27
CA ILE A 88 -3.86 0.13 -6.38
C ILE A 88 -4.95 -0.94 -6.46
N MET A 89 -5.95 -0.83 -5.59
CA MET A 89 -7.08 -1.77 -5.57
C MET A 89 -7.81 -1.81 -6.91
N ALA A 90 -7.93 -0.68 -7.57
CA ALA A 90 -8.66 -0.58 -8.83
C ALA A 90 -7.86 -1.07 -10.04
N ASN A 91 -6.52 -0.97 -9.98
CA ASN A 91 -5.71 -1.12 -11.20
C ASN A 91 -4.64 -2.19 -11.12
N VAL A 92 -4.35 -2.72 -9.93
CA VAL A 92 -3.25 -3.66 -9.73
C VAL A 92 -3.80 -5.02 -9.35
N GLU A 93 -3.29 -6.06 -10.00
CA GLU A 93 -3.69 -7.44 -9.71
C GLU A 93 -2.79 -8.01 -8.63
N ILE A 94 -3.39 -8.54 -7.56
CA ILE A 94 -2.67 -9.18 -6.46
C ILE A 94 -2.75 -10.68 -6.65
N LYS A 95 -1.62 -11.36 -6.44
CA LYS A 95 -1.57 -12.83 -6.53
C LYS A 95 -2.52 -13.45 -5.52
N SER A 96 -3.15 -14.54 -5.92
CA SER A 96 -3.99 -15.30 -4.99
C SER A 96 -3.18 -16.22 -4.08
#